data_637b2809e2eb343631a19cd239977763
#
_entry.id   637b2809e2eb343631a19cd239977763
#
_cell.length_a   1.000
_cell.length_b   1.000
_cell.length_c   1.000
_cell.angle_alpha   90.00
_cell.angle_beta   90.00
_cell.angle_gamma   90.00
#
_symmetry.space_group_name_H-M   'P 1'
#
loop_
_entity.id
_entity.type
_entity.pdbx_description
1 polymer ?
#
loop_
_entity_poly.entity_id
_entity_poly.type
_entity_poly.pdbx_seq_one_letter_code
_entity_poly.pdbx_strand_id
1 'polypeptide(L)'
;MSKKVLLTFAGNTDPTRGQHDGPIIHICRYYKPEKIYLILTKEMEKRDSEPHNIYEKAIKENVKNYNPEIIRIKTGIEEAHYFDIYFNWIYETFEQIKKEDKDAEIYLNMSSGTPQMIANLVSYYIDSTDLNIIPLQVSTHEGKSNTESPVNESYDVKKRAEENIDNQKKNNRIVIPDLKQYSRILVKNQIKKLLEQYNYFTSLELLKRDVFKNNRELISLLEFAIERKNLNKKANDK
;
A
#
# COMPACT_ATOMS: atom_id res chain seq x y z
N MET A 1 -17.61 -11.04 -5.77
CA MET A 1 -16.89 -9.77 -5.62
C MET A 1 -15.57 -10.08 -4.97
N SER A 2 -14.47 -9.46 -5.40
CA SER A 2 -13.18 -9.59 -4.73
C SER A 2 -13.26 -9.04 -3.30
N LYS A 3 -12.62 -9.72 -2.37
CA LYS A 3 -12.58 -9.31 -0.96
C LYS A 3 -11.72 -8.05 -0.82
N LYS A 4 -12.18 -7.09 -0.06
CA LYS A 4 -11.45 -5.84 0.20
C LYS A 4 -10.59 -5.99 1.45
N VAL A 5 -9.30 -5.77 1.29
CA VAL A 5 -8.30 -5.94 2.36
C VAL A 5 -7.53 -4.64 2.55
N LEU A 6 -7.33 -4.21 3.78
CA LEU A 6 -6.44 -3.09 4.12
C LEU A 6 -5.15 -3.63 4.72
N LEU A 7 -4.02 -3.27 4.16
CA LEU A 7 -2.70 -3.44 4.77
C LEU A 7 -2.19 -2.09 5.29
N THR A 8 -1.87 -2.03 6.57
CA THR A 8 -1.45 -0.79 7.21
C THR A 8 -0.48 -1.01 8.36
N PHE A 9 0.47 -0.12 8.52
CA PHE A 9 1.13 0.07 9.81
C PHE A 9 0.26 0.90 10.74
N ALA A 10 0.40 0.68 12.05
CA ALA A 10 -0.10 1.60 13.06
C ALA A 10 0.88 2.77 13.24
N GLY A 11 0.39 3.98 13.26
CA GLY A 11 1.20 5.19 13.44
C GLY A 11 0.73 6.05 14.60
N ASN A 12 1.54 7.03 14.98
CA ASN A 12 1.23 7.97 16.08
C ASN A 12 0.01 8.87 15.79
N THR A 13 -0.38 9.00 14.53
CA THR A 13 -1.55 9.77 14.10
C THR A 13 -2.81 8.94 14.02
N ASP A 14 -2.74 7.66 14.39
CA ASP A 14 -3.86 6.74 14.48
C ASP A 14 -4.23 6.46 15.94
N PRO A 15 -5.48 6.10 16.21
CA PRO A 15 -6.60 6.02 15.28
C PRO A 15 -7.23 7.37 14.92
N THR A 16 -7.08 8.40 15.75
CA THR A 16 -7.59 9.76 15.50
C THR A 16 -6.46 10.79 15.61
N ARG A 17 -6.54 11.84 14.82
CA ARG A 17 -5.61 12.95 14.81
C ARG A 17 -6.33 14.23 15.23
N GLY A 18 -6.14 14.63 16.51
CA GLY A 18 -6.93 15.71 17.10
C GLY A 18 -8.41 15.39 17.03
N GLN A 19 -9.19 16.29 16.44
CA GLN A 19 -10.64 16.14 16.23
C GLN A 19 -10.98 15.55 14.84
N HIS A 20 -10.08 14.76 14.25
CA HIS A 20 -10.26 14.19 12.92
C HIS A 20 -9.88 12.71 12.87
N ASP A 21 -10.39 12.02 11.86
CA ASP A 21 -9.95 10.67 11.56
C ASP A 21 -8.43 10.64 11.34
N GLY A 22 -7.76 9.70 11.99
CA GLY A 22 -6.46 9.22 11.54
C GLY A 22 -6.60 8.43 10.22
N PRO A 23 -5.49 8.17 9.52
CA PRO A 23 -5.53 7.54 8.20
C PRO A 23 -6.31 6.21 8.19
N ILE A 24 -6.13 5.37 9.20
CA ILE A 24 -6.79 4.06 9.27
C ILE A 24 -8.32 4.21 9.32
N ILE A 25 -8.85 5.03 10.24
CA ILE A 25 -10.30 5.25 10.34
C ILE A 25 -10.83 5.89 9.06
N HIS A 26 -10.09 6.85 8.50
CA HIS A 26 -10.51 7.55 7.30
C HIS A 26 -10.64 6.60 6.10
N ILE A 27 -9.67 5.70 5.90
CA ILE A 27 -9.75 4.66 4.87
C ILE A 27 -10.93 3.72 5.15
N CYS A 28 -11.11 3.26 6.39
CA CYS A 28 -12.24 2.41 6.78
C CYS A 28 -13.60 3.07 6.50
N ARG A 29 -13.72 4.39 6.70
CA ARG A 29 -14.96 5.14 6.45
C ARG A 29 -15.38 5.11 4.98
N TYR A 30 -14.45 5.22 4.05
CA TYR A 30 -14.75 5.36 2.63
C TYR A 30 -14.66 4.06 1.84
N TYR A 31 -13.74 3.17 2.20
CA TYR A 31 -13.47 1.94 1.46
C TYR A 31 -14.06 0.68 2.10
N LYS A 32 -14.30 0.71 3.41
CA LYS A 32 -14.87 -0.39 4.20
C LYS A 32 -14.23 -1.75 3.90
N PRO A 33 -12.89 -1.91 4.07
CA PRO A 33 -12.25 -3.19 3.87
C PRO A 33 -12.83 -4.24 4.82
N GLU A 34 -13.07 -5.46 4.33
CA GLU A 34 -13.62 -6.56 5.12
C GLU A 34 -12.61 -7.09 6.12
N LYS A 35 -11.32 -6.99 5.78
CA LYS A 35 -10.21 -7.46 6.60
C LYS A 35 -9.12 -6.38 6.67
N ILE A 36 -8.52 -6.21 7.84
CA ILE A 36 -7.43 -5.27 8.09
C ILE A 36 -6.23 -6.03 8.64
N TYR A 37 -5.12 -6.02 7.92
CA TYR A 37 -3.82 -6.45 8.41
C TYR A 37 -3.12 -5.25 9.04
N LEU A 38 -3.05 -5.24 10.36
CA LEU A 38 -2.50 -4.15 11.15
C LEU A 38 -1.13 -4.55 11.69
N ILE A 39 -0.08 -3.97 11.10
CA ILE A 39 1.31 -4.24 11.51
C ILE A 39 1.67 -3.31 12.67
N LEU A 40 2.05 -3.91 13.80
CA LEU A 40 2.32 -3.24 15.07
C LEU A 40 3.80 -3.36 15.44
N THR A 41 4.46 -2.24 15.72
CA THR A 41 5.72 -2.22 16.47
C THR A 41 5.43 -2.57 17.94
N LYS A 42 6.47 -2.86 18.72
CA LYS A 42 6.32 -3.15 20.16
C LYS A 42 5.57 -2.04 20.91
N GLU A 43 5.86 -0.78 20.58
CA GLU A 43 5.17 0.36 21.17
C GLU A 43 3.68 0.40 20.82
N MET A 44 3.34 0.18 19.55
CA MET A 44 1.95 0.18 19.08
C MET A 44 1.18 -1.04 19.59
N GLU A 45 1.84 -2.19 19.72
CA GLU A 45 1.27 -3.38 20.36
C GLU A 45 0.89 -3.09 21.81
N LYS A 46 1.78 -2.48 22.58
CA LYS A 46 1.49 -2.10 23.99
C LYS A 46 0.28 -1.17 24.08
N ARG A 47 0.13 -0.22 23.15
CA ARG A 47 -1.01 0.70 23.11
C ARG A 47 -2.32 0.02 22.76
N ASP A 48 -2.30 -0.97 21.87
CA ASP A 48 -3.48 -1.71 21.38
C ASP A 48 -3.77 -2.98 22.19
N SER A 49 -2.95 -3.33 23.19
CA SER A 49 -3.13 -4.52 24.00
C SER A 49 -4.46 -4.50 24.80
N GLU A 50 -4.96 -5.68 25.12
CA GLU A 50 -6.15 -5.78 25.97
C GLU A 50 -5.93 -5.16 27.36
N PRO A 51 -6.97 -4.53 27.93
CA PRO A 51 -8.35 -4.41 27.44
C PRO A 51 -8.58 -3.23 26.48
N HIS A 52 -7.53 -2.56 26.04
CA HIS A 52 -7.65 -1.30 25.29
C HIS A 52 -8.23 -1.53 23.88
N ASN A 53 -7.64 -2.43 23.07
CA ASN A 53 -8.08 -2.70 21.69
C ASN A 53 -8.47 -1.42 20.93
N ILE A 54 -7.56 -0.44 20.97
CA ILE A 54 -7.85 0.97 20.61
C ILE A 54 -8.33 1.08 19.17
N TYR A 55 -7.66 0.39 18.22
CA TYR A 55 -8.01 0.48 16.80
C TYR A 55 -9.39 -0.09 16.52
N GLU A 56 -9.72 -1.25 17.09
CA GLU A 56 -11.03 -1.88 16.90
C GLU A 56 -12.16 -1.03 17.47
N LYS A 57 -11.99 -0.55 18.70
CA LYS A 57 -12.97 0.31 19.35
C LYS A 57 -13.15 1.64 18.58
N ALA A 58 -12.04 2.26 18.16
CA ALA A 58 -12.10 3.50 17.43
C ALA A 58 -12.77 3.36 16.06
N ILE A 59 -12.55 2.25 15.34
CA ILE A 59 -13.25 1.97 14.09
C ILE A 59 -14.75 1.81 14.35
N LYS A 60 -15.16 1.05 15.35
CA LYS A 60 -16.59 0.84 15.71
C LYS A 60 -17.29 2.12 16.08
N GLU A 61 -16.66 2.99 16.87
CA GLU A 61 -17.27 4.26 17.31
C GLU A 61 -17.37 5.30 16.17
N ASN A 62 -16.42 5.31 15.23
CA ASN A 62 -16.37 6.32 14.17
C ASN A 62 -17.02 5.89 12.84
N VAL A 63 -17.13 4.58 12.56
CA VAL A 63 -17.65 4.07 11.29
C VAL A 63 -18.90 3.23 11.53
N LYS A 64 -20.06 3.84 11.32
CA LYS A 64 -21.36 3.19 11.58
C LYS A 64 -21.58 1.95 10.72
N ASN A 65 -22.16 0.89 11.33
CA ASN A 65 -22.51 -0.36 10.66
C ASN A 65 -21.32 -0.99 9.94
N TYR A 66 -20.15 -0.98 10.57
CA TYR A 66 -18.93 -1.56 10.02
C TYR A 66 -18.13 -2.25 11.13
N ASN A 67 -17.80 -3.52 10.88
CA ASN A 67 -17.06 -4.37 11.82
C ASN A 67 -16.12 -5.30 11.05
N PRO A 68 -14.93 -4.81 10.66
CA PRO A 68 -13.97 -5.61 9.92
C PRO A 68 -13.31 -6.67 10.81
N GLU A 69 -12.80 -7.71 10.19
CA GLU A 69 -11.83 -8.61 10.82
C GLU A 69 -10.48 -7.88 10.93
N ILE A 70 -9.89 -7.82 12.13
CA ILE A 70 -8.59 -7.18 12.35
C ILE A 70 -7.55 -8.23 12.73
N ILE A 71 -6.59 -8.46 11.83
CA ILE A 71 -5.43 -9.32 12.05
C ILE A 71 -4.26 -8.46 12.51
N ARG A 72 -3.85 -8.66 13.75
CA ARG A 72 -2.73 -7.93 14.37
C ARG A 72 -1.43 -8.67 14.14
N ILE A 73 -0.53 -8.06 13.38
CA ILE A 73 0.80 -8.59 13.13
C ILE A 73 1.77 -7.91 14.10
N LYS A 74 2.15 -8.66 15.13
CA LYS A 74 3.03 -8.21 16.21
C LYS A 74 4.47 -8.44 15.80
N THR A 75 5.21 -7.37 15.48
CA THR A 75 6.58 -7.51 14.95
C THR A 75 7.64 -7.61 16.06
N GLY A 76 7.32 -7.16 17.27
CA GLY A 76 8.29 -7.02 18.35
C GLY A 76 9.36 -5.94 18.13
N ILE A 77 9.30 -5.19 17.03
CA ILE A 77 10.25 -4.14 16.68
C ILE A 77 10.19 -3.01 17.69
N GLU A 78 11.32 -2.69 18.32
CA GLU A 78 11.48 -1.56 19.25
C GLU A 78 11.89 -0.29 18.51
N GLU A 79 12.85 -0.40 17.61
CA GLU A 79 13.49 0.72 16.92
C GLU A 79 12.83 0.98 15.55
N ALA A 80 11.72 1.70 15.58
CA ALA A 80 10.87 1.92 14.41
C ALA A 80 11.50 2.77 13.27
N HIS A 81 12.70 3.29 13.48
CA HIS A 81 13.37 4.17 12.52
C HIS A 81 14.39 3.46 11.62
N TYR A 82 14.68 2.17 11.82
CA TYR A 82 15.52 1.41 10.91
C TYR A 82 14.77 1.01 9.65
N PHE A 83 15.45 1.11 8.50
CA PHE A 83 14.80 0.91 7.20
C PHE A 83 14.65 -0.57 6.83
N ASP A 84 15.66 -1.37 7.07
CA ASP A 84 15.83 -2.74 6.56
C ASP A 84 15.03 -3.81 7.31
N ILE A 85 14.45 -3.48 8.46
CA ILE A 85 13.76 -4.43 9.34
C ILE A 85 12.32 -4.73 8.90
N TYR A 86 11.73 -3.95 7.98
CA TYR A 86 10.31 -4.07 7.62
C TYR A 86 10.02 -4.93 6.41
N PHE A 87 11.01 -5.15 5.56
CA PHE A 87 10.83 -5.83 4.27
C PHE A 87 10.20 -7.22 4.43
N ASN A 88 10.75 -8.05 5.32
CA ASN A 88 10.25 -9.42 5.53
C ASN A 88 8.80 -9.42 6.06
N TRP A 89 8.48 -8.55 7.01
CA TRP A 89 7.12 -8.44 7.55
C TRP A 89 6.08 -8.05 6.49
N ILE A 90 6.45 -7.12 5.62
CA ILE A 90 5.61 -6.71 4.51
C ILE A 90 5.44 -7.88 3.53
N TYR A 91 6.54 -8.49 3.11
CA TYR A 91 6.54 -9.61 2.18
C TYR A 91 5.69 -10.79 2.69
N GLU A 92 5.94 -11.24 3.92
CA GLU A 92 5.19 -12.34 4.55
C GLU A 92 3.70 -12.02 4.67
N THR A 93 3.35 -10.77 5.00
CA THR A 93 1.95 -10.35 5.07
C THR A 93 1.27 -10.40 3.71
N PHE A 94 1.94 -9.97 2.65
CA PHE A 94 1.39 -10.09 1.30
C PHE A 94 1.23 -11.55 0.86
N GLU A 95 2.20 -12.41 1.16
CA GLU A 95 2.09 -13.85 0.88
C GLU A 95 0.93 -14.50 1.66
N GLN A 96 0.71 -14.08 2.91
CA GLN A 96 -0.45 -14.52 3.68
C GLN A 96 -1.76 -14.07 3.03
N ILE A 97 -1.88 -12.80 2.62
CA ILE A 97 -3.08 -12.28 1.93
C ILE A 97 -3.35 -13.07 0.65
N LYS A 98 -2.33 -13.29 -0.18
CA LYS A 98 -2.45 -14.07 -1.42
C LYS A 98 -2.92 -15.50 -1.18
N LYS A 99 -2.42 -16.13 -0.14
CA LYS A 99 -2.78 -17.51 0.23
C LYS A 99 -4.23 -17.60 0.71
N GLU A 100 -4.69 -16.60 1.48
CA GLU A 100 -6.05 -16.58 2.02
C GLU A 100 -7.10 -16.15 0.99
N ASP A 101 -6.75 -15.19 0.12
CA ASP A 101 -7.65 -14.63 -0.88
C ASP A 101 -6.87 -14.12 -2.11
N LYS A 102 -6.72 -15.00 -3.10
CA LYS A 102 -5.91 -14.74 -4.29
C LYS A 102 -6.37 -13.52 -5.11
N ASP A 103 -7.68 -13.24 -5.10
CA ASP A 103 -8.30 -12.19 -5.89
C ASP A 103 -8.61 -10.93 -5.05
N ALA A 104 -8.03 -10.81 -3.86
CA ALA A 104 -8.25 -9.67 -2.98
C ALA A 104 -7.89 -8.34 -3.65
N GLU A 105 -8.72 -7.32 -3.43
CA GLU A 105 -8.39 -5.93 -3.69
C GLU A 105 -7.67 -5.36 -2.46
N ILE A 106 -6.37 -5.09 -2.58
CA ILE A 106 -5.52 -4.71 -1.44
C ILE A 106 -5.34 -3.20 -1.41
N TYR A 107 -5.93 -2.55 -0.42
CA TYR A 107 -5.69 -1.15 -0.10
C TYR A 107 -4.42 -1.04 0.74
N LEU A 108 -3.48 -0.23 0.29
CA LEU A 108 -2.20 -0.03 0.95
C LEU A 108 -2.15 1.37 1.56
N ASN A 109 -2.18 1.45 2.90
CA ASN A 109 -2.13 2.74 3.58
C ASN A 109 -0.72 3.35 3.56
N MET A 110 -0.56 4.45 2.81
CA MET A 110 0.69 5.20 2.66
C MET A 110 0.79 6.40 3.61
N SER A 111 -0.02 6.45 4.66
CA SER A 111 -0.09 7.62 5.56
C SER A 111 0.12 7.29 7.04
N SER A 112 0.19 6.01 7.39
CA SER A 112 0.41 5.56 8.76
C SER A 112 1.77 4.89 8.92
N GLY A 113 2.42 5.15 10.04
CA GLY A 113 3.74 4.63 10.36
C GLY A 113 4.86 5.65 10.15
N THR A 114 6.10 5.19 10.26
CA THR A 114 7.30 6.01 10.02
C THR A 114 7.58 6.16 8.53
N PRO A 115 8.40 7.15 8.12
CA PRO A 115 8.84 7.27 6.74
C PRO A 115 9.50 5.99 6.19
N GLN A 116 10.24 5.25 7.04
CA GLN A 116 10.90 4.00 6.69
C GLN A 116 9.89 2.89 6.39
N MET A 117 8.83 2.76 7.20
CA MET A 117 7.73 1.83 6.95
C MET A 117 7.05 2.14 5.60
N ILE A 118 6.73 3.41 5.37
CA ILE A 118 6.08 3.85 4.13
C ILE A 118 6.99 3.60 2.92
N ALA A 119 8.29 3.91 3.02
CA ALA A 119 9.24 3.67 1.94
C ALA A 119 9.34 2.18 1.58
N ASN A 120 9.32 1.28 2.56
CA ASN A 120 9.30 -0.17 2.31
C ASN A 120 7.99 -0.61 1.63
N LEU A 121 6.82 -0.08 2.04
CA LEU A 121 5.55 -0.34 1.36
C LEU A 121 5.56 0.13 -0.10
N VAL A 122 6.11 1.34 -0.35
CA VAL A 122 6.27 1.88 -1.70
C VAL A 122 7.19 1.01 -2.54
N SER A 123 8.33 0.58 -1.98
CA SER A 123 9.29 -0.29 -2.67
C SER A 123 8.64 -1.61 -3.07
N TYR A 124 7.90 -2.24 -2.16
CA TYR A 124 7.15 -3.46 -2.45
C TYR A 124 6.10 -3.24 -3.55
N TYR A 125 5.31 -2.17 -3.46
CA TYR A 125 4.29 -1.83 -4.46
C TYR A 125 4.87 -1.63 -5.85
N ILE A 126 6.02 -0.95 -5.97
CA ILE A 126 6.68 -0.68 -7.25
C ILE A 126 7.14 -1.97 -7.93
N ASP A 127 7.64 -2.93 -7.16
CA ASP A 127 8.12 -4.21 -7.66
C ASP A 127 7.00 -5.21 -7.93
N SER A 128 5.86 -5.09 -7.22
CA SER A 128 4.73 -6.01 -7.35
C SER A 128 4.01 -5.85 -8.68
N THR A 129 3.99 -6.91 -9.50
CA THR A 129 3.32 -6.94 -10.81
C THR A 129 1.98 -7.68 -10.79
N ASP A 130 1.75 -8.52 -9.79
CA ASP A 130 0.70 -9.56 -9.83
C ASP A 130 -0.47 -9.30 -8.90
N LEU A 131 -0.47 -8.18 -8.18
CA LEU A 131 -1.47 -7.91 -7.15
C LEU A 131 -2.37 -6.74 -7.54
N ASN A 132 -3.65 -6.90 -7.21
CA ASN A 132 -4.61 -5.81 -7.28
C ASN A 132 -4.40 -4.87 -6.06
N ILE A 133 -3.30 -4.12 -6.08
CA ILE A 133 -2.92 -3.21 -5.00
C ILE A 133 -3.28 -1.78 -5.37
N ILE A 134 -3.96 -1.10 -4.46
CA ILE A 134 -4.35 0.31 -4.60
C ILE A 134 -3.69 1.10 -3.46
N PRO A 135 -2.66 1.92 -3.74
CA PRO A 135 -2.04 2.76 -2.74
C PRO A 135 -2.99 3.91 -2.36
N LEU A 136 -3.18 4.12 -1.06
CA LEU A 136 -4.05 5.16 -0.52
C LEU A 136 -3.24 6.12 0.36
N GLN A 137 -3.28 7.39 0.04
CA GLN A 137 -2.71 8.45 0.85
C GLN A 137 -3.84 9.32 1.42
N VAL A 138 -3.83 9.57 2.72
CA VAL A 138 -4.78 10.45 3.39
C VAL A 138 -4.14 11.80 3.64
N SER A 139 -4.64 12.84 2.97
CA SER A 139 -4.12 14.20 3.12
C SER A 139 -4.39 14.74 4.53
N THR A 140 -3.47 15.56 5.01
CA THR A 140 -3.63 16.30 6.28
C THR A 140 -4.71 17.35 6.12
N HIS A 141 -5.41 17.68 7.20
CA HIS A 141 -6.32 18.84 7.25
C HIS A 141 -5.53 20.13 7.02
N GLU A 142 -6.14 21.09 6.34
CA GLU A 142 -5.58 22.43 6.15
C GLU A 142 -5.27 23.09 7.50
N GLY A 143 -4.09 23.71 7.61
CA GLY A 143 -3.64 24.42 8.80
C GLY A 143 -3.17 23.56 9.97
N LYS A 144 -3.10 22.22 9.82
CA LYS A 144 -2.61 21.31 10.88
C LYS A 144 -1.23 20.75 10.53
N SER A 145 -0.31 20.82 11.48
CA SER A 145 1.00 20.15 11.39
C SER A 145 0.96 18.74 11.99
N ASN A 146 2.01 17.94 11.73
CA ASN A 146 2.15 16.59 12.29
C ASN A 146 2.49 16.55 13.78
N THR A 147 2.37 17.67 14.48
CA THR A 147 2.84 17.86 15.88
C THR A 147 1.80 17.54 16.93
N GLU A 148 0.65 16.94 16.59
CA GLU A 148 -0.36 16.56 17.58
C GLU A 148 0.10 15.38 18.43
N SER A 149 -0.22 15.44 19.73
CA SER A 149 0.23 14.51 20.75
C SER A 149 -0.09 13.05 20.38
N PRO A 150 0.87 12.14 20.57
CA PRO A 150 0.64 10.72 20.36
C PRO A 150 -0.46 10.18 21.28
N VAL A 151 -1.07 9.07 20.87
CA VAL A 151 -1.96 8.29 21.75
C VAL A 151 -1.19 7.89 23.02
N ASN A 152 -1.69 8.28 24.15
CA ASN A 152 -1.12 7.96 25.47
C ASN A 152 -2.08 7.06 26.28
N GLU A 153 -1.69 6.69 27.48
CA GLU A 153 -2.48 5.83 28.38
C GLU A 153 -3.86 6.40 28.74
N SER A 154 -4.06 7.71 28.55
CA SER A 154 -5.35 8.41 28.79
C SER A 154 -6.20 8.52 27.54
N TYR A 155 -5.93 7.79 26.46
CA TYR A 155 -6.68 7.87 25.22
C TYR A 155 -8.10 7.30 25.39
N ASP A 156 -9.08 8.21 25.50
CA ASP A 156 -10.49 7.87 25.58
C ASP A 156 -11.11 7.82 24.18
N VAL A 157 -11.34 6.60 23.69
CA VAL A 157 -11.91 6.33 22.35
C VAL A 157 -13.27 6.97 22.17
N LYS A 158 -14.17 6.91 23.18
CA LYS A 158 -15.52 7.45 23.07
C LYS A 158 -15.51 8.96 22.98
N LYS A 159 -14.78 9.61 23.90
CA LYS A 159 -14.62 11.07 23.89
C LYS A 159 -14.05 11.56 22.55
N ARG A 160 -13.02 10.89 22.04
CA ARG A 160 -12.41 11.22 20.75
C ARG A 160 -13.37 11.02 19.57
N ALA A 161 -14.24 10.01 19.63
CA ALA A 161 -15.26 9.80 18.59
C ALA A 161 -16.36 10.87 18.65
N GLU A 162 -16.78 11.32 19.84
CA GLU A 162 -17.74 12.41 20.01
C GLU A 162 -17.21 13.74 19.47
N GLU A 163 -15.94 14.03 19.71
CA GLU A 163 -15.24 15.24 19.23
C GLU A 163 -14.86 15.19 17.75
N ASN A 164 -15.00 14.02 17.09
CA ASN A 164 -14.53 13.83 15.73
C ASN A 164 -15.42 14.53 14.70
N ILE A 165 -14.91 15.58 14.10
CA ILE A 165 -15.60 16.40 13.10
C ILE A 165 -15.91 15.60 11.82
N ASP A 166 -15.07 14.62 11.46
CA ASP A 166 -15.30 13.78 10.27
C ASP A 166 -16.52 12.86 10.42
N ASN A 167 -17.06 12.69 11.64
CA ASN A 167 -18.34 12.02 11.88
C ASN A 167 -19.54 12.84 11.40
N GLN A 168 -19.39 14.16 11.33
CA GLN A 168 -20.45 15.09 10.94
C GLN A 168 -20.27 15.60 9.50
N LYS A 169 -19.02 15.89 9.10
CA LYS A 169 -18.69 16.43 7.78
C LYS A 169 -17.99 15.37 6.93
N LYS A 170 -18.67 14.94 5.88
CA LYS A 170 -18.10 13.99 4.91
C LYS A 170 -17.12 14.73 3.98
N ASN A 171 -15.85 14.77 4.35
CA ASN A 171 -14.77 15.28 3.50
C ASN A 171 -13.78 14.16 3.20
N ASN A 172 -13.83 13.60 1.99
CA ASN A 172 -12.90 12.57 1.58
C ASN A 172 -11.53 13.18 1.26
N ARG A 173 -10.53 12.85 2.08
CA ARG A 173 -9.14 13.31 1.96
C ARG A 173 -8.22 12.26 1.34
N ILE A 174 -8.79 11.17 0.81
CA ILE A 174 -8.02 10.08 0.23
C ILE A 174 -7.60 10.45 -1.20
N VAL A 175 -6.32 10.28 -1.47
CA VAL A 175 -5.70 10.43 -2.78
C VAL A 175 -5.06 9.11 -3.16
N ILE A 176 -5.19 8.71 -4.42
CA ILE A 176 -4.47 7.56 -4.99
C ILE A 176 -3.22 8.11 -5.69
N PRO A 177 -2.02 7.95 -5.09
CA PRO A 177 -0.80 8.48 -5.71
C PRO A 177 -0.38 7.63 -6.91
N ASP A 178 0.06 8.27 -8.00
CA ASP A 178 0.66 7.57 -9.15
C ASP A 178 2.13 7.23 -8.87
N LEU A 179 2.36 6.17 -8.13
CA LEU A 179 3.70 5.67 -7.81
C LEU A 179 4.30 4.85 -8.96
N LYS A 180 3.52 4.50 -9.99
CA LYS A 180 4.00 3.73 -11.15
C LYS A 180 4.95 4.51 -12.06
N GLN A 181 5.00 5.82 -11.95
CA GLN A 181 5.97 6.63 -12.69
C GLN A 181 7.42 6.22 -12.39
N TYR A 182 7.73 5.92 -11.13
CA TYR A 182 9.07 5.46 -10.75
C TYR A 182 9.41 4.09 -11.34
N SER A 183 8.46 3.16 -11.30
CA SER A 183 8.56 1.85 -11.95
C SER A 183 8.80 2.00 -13.46
N ARG A 184 8.13 2.95 -14.13
CA ARG A 184 8.34 3.22 -15.57
C ARG A 184 9.78 3.59 -15.89
N ILE A 185 10.41 4.42 -15.05
CA ILE A 185 11.81 4.82 -15.25
C ILE A 185 12.73 3.62 -15.14
N LEU A 186 12.56 2.77 -14.13
CA LEU A 186 13.37 1.57 -13.92
C LEU A 186 13.24 0.60 -15.09
N VAL A 187 12.01 0.27 -15.48
CA VAL A 187 11.75 -0.66 -16.59
C VAL A 187 12.23 -0.08 -17.92
N LYS A 188 12.07 1.22 -18.17
CA LYS A 188 12.64 1.88 -19.36
C LYS A 188 14.14 1.71 -19.45
N ASN A 189 14.86 1.86 -18.35
CA ASN A 189 16.30 1.68 -18.31
C ASN A 189 16.71 0.22 -18.56
N GLN A 190 15.94 -0.76 -18.04
CA GLN A 190 16.16 -2.18 -18.31
C GLN A 190 15.94 -2.50 -19.80
N ILE A 191 14.83 -2.01 -20.38
CA ILE A 191 14.54 -2.19 -21.82
C ILE A 191 15.67 -1.62 -22.66
N LYS A 192 16.16 -0.41 -22.34
CA LYS A 192 17.29 0.20 -23.08
C LYS A 192 18.52 -0.70 -23.09
N LYS A 193 18.92 -1.23 -21.94
CA LYS A 193 20.06 -2.17 -21.82
C LYS A 193 19.85 -3.46 -22.62
N LEU A 194 18.64 -4.01 -22.60
CA LEU A 194 18.29 -5.21 -23.36
C LEU A 194 18.33 -4.97 -24.87
N LEU A 195 17.88 -3.79 -25.33
CA LEU A 195 17.96 -3.40 -26.74
C LEU A 195 19.42 -3.24 -27.22
N GLU A 196 20.30 -2.68 -26.39
CA GLU A 196 21.74 -2.60 -26.66
C GLU A 196 22.37 -3.99 -26.83
N GLN A 197 21.79 -5.02 -26.20
CA GLN A 197 22.19 -6.43 -26.34
C GLN A 197 21.40 -7.19 -27.41
N TYR A 198 20.60 -6.51 -28.21
CA TYR A 198 19.72 -7.14 -29.23
C TYR A 198 18.74 -8.19 -28.66
N ASN A 199 18.38 -8.08 -27.37
CA ASN A 199 17.43 -8.95 -26.70
C ASN A 199 15.99 -8.41 -26.85
N TYR A 200 15.45 -8.50 -28.06
CA TYR A 200 14.13 -7.94 -28.40
C TYR A 200 12.99 -8.68 -27.69
N PHE A 201 13.12 -10.00 -27.50
CA PHE A 201 12.07 -10.79 -26.86
C PHE A 201 11.82 -10.37 -25.43
N THR A 202 12.87 -10.33 -24.59
CA THR A 202 12.74 -9.89 -23.20
C THR A 202 12.32 -8.42 -23.10
N SER A 203 12.77 -7.59 -24.04
CA SER A 203 12.31 -6.18 -24.12
C SER A 203 10.82 -6.07 -24.38
N LEU A 204 10.28 -6.91 -25.26
CA LEU A 204 8.86 -6.97 -25.58
C LEU A 204 8.03 -7.44 -24.37
N GLU A 205 8.48 -8.47 -23.68
CA GLU A 205 7.82 -8.97 -22.45
C GLU A 205 7.77 -7.89 -21.36
N LEU A 206 8.83 -7.13 -21.17
CA LEU A 206 8.84 -6.00 -20.23
C LEU A 206 7.90 -4.87 -20.66
N LEU A 207 7.80 -4.59 -21.96
CA LEU A 207 6.88 -3.57 -22.49
C LEU A 207 5.40 -3.96 -22.36
N LYS A 208 5.07 -5.24 -22.41
CA LYS A 208 3.69 -5.74 -22.26
C LYS A 208 3.19 -5.68 -20.81
N ARG A 209 4.06 -5.38 -19.83
CA ARG A 209 3.63 -5.15 -18.46
C ARG A 209 2.73 -3.91 -18.36
N ASP A 210 1.81 -3.90 -17.39
CA ASP A 210 0.77 -2.86 -17.20
C ASP A 210 1.26 -1.41 -17.29
N VAL A 211 2.51 -1.19 -16.91
CA VAL A 211 3.16 0.13 -16.86
C VAL A 211 3.28 0.79 -18.25
N PHE A 212 3.31 -0.02 -19.34
CA PHE A 212 3.55 0.45 -20.70
C PHE A 212 2.50 0.01 -21.73
N LYS A 213 1.38 -0.55 -21.31
CA LYS A 213 0.32 -1.09 -22.21
C LYS A 213 -0.11 -0.16 -23.35
N ASN A 214 0.09 1.14 -23.19
CA ASN A 214 -0.33 2.13 -24.20
C ASN A 214 0.74 2.46 -25.25
N ASN A 215 1.94 1.84 -25.20
CA ASN A 215 3.01 2.12 -26.16
C ASN A 215 2.97 1.16 -27.36
N ARG A 216 1.85 1.22 -28.13
CA ARG A 216 1.58 0.32 -29.25
C ARG A 216 2.65 0.37 -30.34
N GLU A 217 3.18 1.55 -30.62
CA GLU A 217 4.18 1.75 -31.67
C GLU A 217 5.49 0.99 -31.35
N LEU A 218 6.00 1.13 -30.13
CA LEU A 218 7.22 0.44 -29.72
C LEU A 218 7.01 -1.09 -29.63
N ILE A 219 5.84 -1.54 -29.23
CA ILE A 219 5.46 -2.96 -29.23
C ILE A 219 5.53 -3.50 -30.66
N SER A 220 4.89 -2.85 -31.63
CA SER A 220 4.89 -3.28 -33.04
C SER A 220 6.29 -3.30 -33.64
N LEU A 221 7.13 -2.32 -33.30
CA LEU A 221 8.54 -2.29 -33.75
C LEU A 221 9.35 -3.48 -33.21
N LEU A 222 9.15 -3.84 -31.95
CA LEU A 222 9.83 -5.00 -31.36
C LEU A 222 9.35 -6.32 -31.92
N GLU A 223 8.05 -6.47 -32.15
CA GLU A 223 7.47 -7.65 -32.82
C GLU A 223 8.07 -7.83 -34.22
N PHE A 224 8.14 -6.77 -35.00
CA PHE A 224 8.79 -6.77 -36.30
C PHE A 224 10.29 -7.14 -36.22
N ALA A 225 11.05 -6.59 -35.25
CA ALA A 225 12.44 -6.91 -35.09
C ALA A 225 12.68 -8.39 -34.72
N ILE A 226 11.80 -8.98 -33.92
CA ILE A 226 11.83 -10.41 -33.56
C ILE A 226 11.56 -11.28 -34.78
N GLU A 227 10.52 -10.95 -35.57
CA GLU A 227 10.20 -11.69 -36.79
C GLU A 227 11.38 -11.68 -37.78
N ARG A 228 11.95 -10.50 -38.03
CA ARG A 228 13.13 -10.35 -38.92
C ARG A 228 14.33 -11.17 -38.44
N LYS A 229 14.60 -11.17 -37.13
CA LYS A 229 15.69 -11.97 -36.53
C LYS A 229 15.46 -13.48 -36.74
N ASN A 230 14.22 -13.94 -36.60
CA ASN A 230 13.84 -15.34 -36.82
C ASN A 230 13.94 -15.76 -38.30
N LEU A 231 13.59 -14.88 -39.22
CA LEU A 231 13.73 -15.13 -40.68
C LEU A 231 15.22 -15.27 -41.06
N ASN A 232 16.09 -14.38 -40.57
CA ASN A 232 17.51 -14.44 -40.81
C ASN A 232 18.14 -15.73 -40.26
N LYS A 233 17.70 -16.20 -39.09
CA LYS A 233 18.16 -17.48 -38.53
C LYS A 233 17.78 -18.66 -39.43
N LYS A 234 16.52 -18.74 -39.91
CA LYS A 234 16.06 -19.78 -40.80
C LYS A 234 16.78 -19.75 -42.16
N ALA A 235 17.24 -18.60 -42.64
CA ALA A 235 17.98 -18.45 -43.88
C ALA A 235 19.42 -18.94 -43.73
N ASN A 236 20.04 -18.83 -42.56
CA ASN A 236 21.41 -19.28 -42.29
C ASN A 236 21.47 -20.77 -41.95
N ASP A 237 20.37 -21.40 -41.56
CA ASP A 237 20.27 -22.84 -41.23
C ASP A 237 19.97 -23.72 -42.48
N LYS A 238 19.88 -23.12 -43.67
CA LYS A 238 19.75 -23.78 -45.00
C LYS A 238 21.04 -23.67 -45.80
#